data_f992aae01d0f27f4a4b7580de4d40e81
#
_entry.id   f992aae01d0f27f4a4b7580de4d40e81
#
_cell.length_a   1.000
_cell.length_b   1.000
_cell.length_c   1.000
_cell.angle_alpha   90.00
_cell.angle_beta   90.00
_cell.angle_gamma   90.00
#
_symmetry.space_group_name_H-M   'P 1'
#
loop_
_entity.id
_entity.type
_entity.pdbx_description
1 polymer ?
#
loop_
_entity_poly.entity_id
_entity_poly.type
_entity_poly.pdbx_seq_one_letter_code
_entity_poly.pdbx_strand_id
1 'polypeptide(L)'
;SEELAQLSPENPEYMEPLGPQTYDKSITYVDATANVTPEYRAEVAANSIKPAAEQDVTAAGFLDDGAGFSAMLNSNGLFAYNKSTNVDFTVTMRTNDGTGSGWVTRDYNDITKFDAEEASAIAIDKAVMSREARAIEPGRYTVILEPAAASDLLGRFRGAFNARTADEGRSFMSKEGGGTKLGEKIVDERVNIWSDPLHPDVPASTWSGDGLPRKKTQWIENGVVKNLAYDRYWASQQGVEPVPFAANMIMEGGDTSFDEMIKSTKRGILVT
;
A
#
# COMPACT_ATOMS: atom_id res chain seq x y z
N SER A 1 -19.08 31.31 9.57
CA SER A 1 -19.18 29.83 9.64
C SER A 1 -20.39 29.37 10.45
N GLU A 2 -20.74 29.98 11.57
CA GLU A 2 -21.91 29.62 12.40
C GLU A 2 -23.24 29.73 11.65
N GLU A 3 -23.44 30.81 10.89
CA GLU A 3 -24.63 31.00 10.05
C GLU A 3 -24.76 29.93 8.98
N LEU A 4 -23.65 29.53 8.38
CA LEU A 4 -23.64 28.44 7.39
C LEU A 4 -23.93 27.08 8.05
N ALA A 5 -23.44 26.86 9.26
CA ALA A 5 -23.73 25.63 10.00
C ALA A 5 -25.22 25.51 10.35
N GLN A 6 -25.87 26.65 10.71
CA GLN A 6 -27.31 26.66 10.95
C GLN A 6 -28.19 26.41 9.73
N LEU A 7 -27.67 26.67 8.53
CA LEU A 7 -28.33 26.41 7.25
C LEU A 7 -28.07 25.01 6.69
N SER A 8 -27.14 24.28 7.27
CA SER A 8 -26.82 22.93 6.82
C SER A 8 -27.91 21.95 7.23
N PRO A 9 -28.30 21.01 6.34
CA PRO A 9 -29.23 19.94 6.73
C PRO A 9 -28.58 19.07 7.82
N GLU A 10 -29.41 18.52 8.69
CA GLU A 10 -28.96 17.54 9.68
C GLU A 10 -28.37 16.31 8.97
N ASN A 11 -27.21 15.86 9.46
CA ASN A 11 -26.62 14.61 8.97
C ASN A 11 -27.20 13.42 9.76
N PRO A 12 -28.03 12.56 9.12
CA PRO A 12 -28.63 11.41 9.81
C PRO A 12 -27.59 10.37 10.26
N GLU A 13 -26.38 10.45 9.74
CA GLU A 13 -25.25 9.56 10.09
C GLU A 13 -24.27 10.23 11.08
N TYR A 14 -24.70 11.33 11.70
CA TYR A 14 -23.86 12.03 12.67
C TYR A 14 -23.52 11.14 13.86
N MET A 15 -22.23 11.14 14.22
CA MET A 15 -21.71 10.46 15.40
C MET A 15 -20.97 11.49 16.27
N GLU A 16 -21.29 11.53 17.54
CA GLU A 16 -20.56 12.36 18.49
C GLU A 16 -19.04 12.14 18.39
N PRO A 17 -18.23 13.21 18.38
CA PRO A 17 -16.77 13.06 18.39
C PRO A 17 -16.29 12.19 19.55
N LEU A 18 -15.27 11.37 19.31
CA LEU A 18 -14.69 10.54 20.36
C LEU A 18 -14.08 11.36 21.49
N GLY A 19 -14.20 10.88 22.71
CA GLY A 19 -13.40 11.34 23.84
C GLY A 19 -11.94 10.85 23.75
N PRO A 20 -11.17 11.03 24.86
CA PRO A 20 -9.78 10.60 24.93
C PRO A 20 -9.59 9.13 24.54
N GLN A 21 -8.59 8.85 23.73
CA GLN A 21 -8.21 7.51 23.29
C GLN A 21 -6.77 7.22 23.71
N THR A 22 -6.42 5.93 23.76
CA THR A 22 -5.05 5.48 23.97
C THR A 22 -4.50 4.92 22.67
N TYR A 23 -3.37 5.44 22.21
CA TYR A 23 -2.71 5.02 20.99
C TYR A 23 -1.34 4.40 21.31
N ASP A 24 -0.98 3.39 20.55
CA ASP A 24 0.38 2.86 20.60
C ASP A 24 1.37 3.92 20.08
N LYS A 25 2.61 3.87 20.58
CA LYS A 25 3.66 4.78 20.12
C LYS A 25 4.02 4.46 18.67
N SER A 26 3.84 5.43 17.80
CA SER A 26 4.20 5.31 16.39
C SER A 26 5.71 5.13 16.19
N ILE A 27 6.08 4.37 15.16
CA ILE A 27 7.45 4.14 14.69
C ILE A 27 7.67 4.63 13.25
N THR A 28 6.79 5.51 12.77
CA THR A 28 6.78 6.00 11.37
C THR A 28 7.83 7.07 11.08
N TYR A 29 8.55 7.56 12.07
CA TYR A 29 9.52 8.64 11.89
C TYR A 29 10.97 8.15 12.10
N VAL A 30 11.83 8.48 11.14
CA VAL A 30 13.26 8.14 11.13
C VAL A 30 14.08 9.40 10.92
N ASP A 31 14.99 9.69 11.87
CA ASP A 31 15.85 10.89 11.84
C ASP A 31 16.73 10.92 10.58
N ALA A 32 17.24 9.77 10.12
CA ALA A 32 18.08 9.70 8.91
C ALA A 32 17.32 10.22 7.68
N THR A 33 16.06 9.84 7.52
CA THR A 33 15.21 10.32 6.41
C THR A 33 14.88 11.80 6.53
N ALA A 34 14.58 12.26 7.76
CA ALA A 34 14.23 13.66 7.99
C ALA A 34 15.39 14.63 7.72
N ASN A 35 16.62 14.12 7.66
CA ASN A 35 17.86 14.90 7.45
C ASN A 35 18.53 14.62 6.10
N VAL A 36 17.81 14.07 5.12
CA VAL A 36 18.32 13.85 3.76
C VAL A 36 18.75 15.18 3.15
N THR A 37 19.95 15.21 2.54
CA THR A 37 20.55 16.43 1.99
C THR A 37 20.37 16.53 0.49
N PRO A 38 20.48 17.73 -0.09
CA PRO A 38 20.49 17.91 -1.55
C PRO A 38 21.59 17.12 -2.27
N GLU A 39 22.75 16.96 -1.62
CA GLU A 39 23.91 16.22 -2.14
C GLU A 39 23.55 14.73 -2.30
N TYR A 40 22.87 14.13 -1.30
CA TYR A 40 22.40 12.75 -1.38
C TYR A 40 21.41 12.55 -2.56
N ARG A 41 20.47 13.48 -2.74
CA ARG A 41 19.52 13.42 -3.87
C ARG A 41 20.25 13.50 -5.22
N ALA A 42 21.28 14.34 -5.31
CA ALA A 42 22.11 14.44 -6.53
C ALA A 42 22.91 13.14 -6.77
N GLU A 43 23.40 12.50 -5.72
CA GLU A 43 24.10 11.21 -5.81
C GLU A 43 23.15 10.10 -6.30
N VAL A 44 21.94 10.00 -5.75
CA VAL A 44 20.90 9.07 -6.23
C VAL A 44 20.59 9.27 -7.72
N ALA A 45 20.41 10.53 -8.15
CA ALA A 45 20.21 10.83 -9.57
C ALA A 45 21.40 10.40 -10.43
N ALA A 46 22.63 10.67 -9.98
CA ALA A 46 23.84 10.26 -10.69
C ALA A 46 23.97 8.73 -10.80
N ASN A 47 23.67 8.01 -9.73
CA ASN A 47 23.69 6.54 -9.67
C ASN A 47 22.63 5.88 -10.55
N SER A 48 21.57 6.61 -10.90
CA SER A 48 20.57 6.15 -11.87
C SER A 48 20.95 6.47 -13.32
N ILE A 49 21.45 7.70 -13.57
CA ILE A 49 21.68 8.23 -14.94
C ILE A 49 22.96 7.63 -15.56
N LYS A 50 24.07 7.55 -14.81
CA LYS A 50 25.35 7.10 -15.37
C LYS A 50 25.31 5.66 -15.87
N PRO A 51 24.86 4.65 -15.07
CA PRO A 51 24.80 3.27 -15.53
C PRO A 51 23.81 3.09 -16.70
N ALA A 52 22.73 3.86 -16.74
CA ALA A 52 21.77 3.82 -17.85
C ALA A 52 22.43 4.30 -19.16
N ALA A 53 23.18 5.40 -19.14
CA ALA A 53 23.87 5.91 -20.32
C ALA A 53 24.91 4.93 -20.87
N GLU A 54 25.60 4.20 -20.01
CA GLU A 54 26.59 3.16 -20.41
C GLU A 54 25.95 1.98 -21.15
N GLN A 55 24.65 1.76 -21.00
CA GLN A 55 23.91 0.67 -21.63
C GLN A 55 22.95 1.13 -22.74
N ASP A 56 23.15 2.36 -23.24
CA ASP A 56 22.30 2.96 -24.27
C ASP A 56 20.82 3.07 -23.85
N VAL A 57 20.62 3.45 -22.58
CA VAL A 57 19.33 3.61 -21.94
C VAL A 57 19.22 5.03 -21.37
N THR A 58 18.05 5.62 -21.50
CA THR A 58 17.71 6.93 -20.88
C THR A 58 16.90 6.71 -19.62
N ALA A 59 17.34 7.30 -18.50
CA ALA A 59 16.65 7.30 -17.21
C ALA A 59 15.74 8.53 -17.08
N ALA A 60 14.52 8.34 -16.59
CA ALA A 60 13.60 9.39 -16.18
C ALA A 60 12.89 8.98 -14.89
N GLY A 61 12.95 9.81 -13.86
CA GLY A 61 12.37 9.44 -12.56
C GLY A 61 12.44 10.58 -11.56
N PHE A 62 12.14 10.27 -10.33
CA PHE A 62 12.27 11.19 -9.19
C PHE A 62 12.60 10.44 -7.91
N LEU A 63 13.20 11.15 -6.97
CA LEU A 63 13.29 10.84 -5.57
C LEU A 63 12.56 11.94 -4.80
N ASP A 64 11.54 11.59 -4.06
CA ASP A 64 10.88 12.45 -3.07
C ASP A 64 11.14 11.92 -1.68
N ASP A 65 11.52 12.79 -0.78
CA ASP A 65 11.70 12.48 0.63
C ASP A 65 11.12 13.58 1.49
N GLY A 66 10.57 13.21 2.61
CA GLY A 66 9.94 14.17 3.47
C GLY A 66 9.83 13.75 4.93
N ALA A 67 9.60 14.76 5.77
CA ALA A 67 9.23 14.59 7.16
C ALA A 67 8.05 15.48 7.49
N GLY A 68 7.08 14.94 8.22
CA GLY A 68 5.89 15.68 8.58
C GLY A 68 5.27 15.21 9.89
N PHE A 69 4.21 15.87 10.25
CA PHE A 69 3.38 15.45 11.37
C PHE A 69 1.90 15.64 11.04
N SER A 70 1.08 14.87 11.72
CA SER A 70 -0.37 15.04 11.75
C SER A 70 -0.85 15.05 13.20
N ALA A 71 -1.86 15.86 13.45
CA ALA A 71 -2.50 15.92 14.76
C ALA A 71 -4.01 16.02 14.62
N MET A 72 -4.72 15.40 15.52
CA MET A 72 -6.17 15.49 15.64
C MET A 72 -6.51 15.85 17.09
N LEU A 73 -7.40 16.80 17.25
CA LEU A 73 -7.95 17.17 18.57
C LEU A 73 -9.42 17.60 18.41
N ASN A 74 -10.20 17.43 19.44
CA ASN A 74 -11.59 17.88 19.48
C ASN A 74 -12.00 18.38 20.86
N SER A 75 -13.22 18.95 20.96
CA SER A 75 -13.77 19.50 22.20
C SER A 75 -14.03 18.46 23.30
N ASN A 76 -14.12 17.17 22.95
CA ASN A 76 -14.35 16.08 23.89
C ASN A 76 -13.03 15.55 24.50
N GLY A 77 -11.89 16.23 24.23
CA GLY A 77 -10.59 15.91 24.81
C GLY A 77 -9.81 14.81 24.07
N LEU A 78 -10.26 14.38 22.89
CA LEU A 78 -9.43 13.53 22.05
C LEU A 78 -8.19 14.29 21.60
N PHE A 79 -7.04 13.66 21.70
CA PHE A 79 -5.78 14.13 21.13
C PHE A 79 -5.01 12.96 20.53
N ALA A 80 -4.67 13.08 19.27
CA ALA A 80 -3.82 12.15 18.54
C ALA A 80 -2.70 12.92 17.84
N TYR A 81 -1.50 12.35 17.81
CA TYR A 81 -0.34 12.95 17.18
C TYR A 81 0.54 11.88 16.53
N ASN A 82 0.99 12.13 15.32
CA ASN A 82 1.90 11.24 14.61
C ASN A 82 2.95 12.06 13.86
N LYS A 83 4.22 11.65 13.96
CA LYS A 83 5.30 12.10 13.06
C LYS A 83 5.59 10.99 12.08
N SER A 84 5.91 11.34 10.86
CA SER A 84 6.28 10.37 9.81
C SER A 84 7.34 10.92 8.89
N THR A 85 8.08 10.01 8.31
CA THR A 85 8.99 10.26 7.20
C THR A 85 8.60 9.37 6.02
N ASN A 86 8.92 9.79 4.82
CA ASN A 86 8.72 9.05 3.59
C ASN A 86 9.92 9.18 2.67
N VAL A 87 10.11 8.17 1.85
CA VAL A 87 11.06 8.10 0.74
C VAL A 87 10.35 7.42 -0.41
N ASP A 88 10.10 8.15 -1.47
CA ASP A 88 9.50 7.64 -2.69
C ASP A 88 10.49 7.75 -3.84
N PHE A 89 10.92 6.64 -4.38
CA PHE A 89 11.77 6.58 -5.56
C PHE A 89 11.05 5.90 -6.70
N THR A 90 11.04 6.52 -7.85
CA THR A 90 10.52 5.92 -9.07
C THR A 90 11.44 6.23 -10.23
N VAL A 91 11.79 5.21 -11.00
CA VAL A 91 12.57 5.37 -12.23
C VAL A 91 12.00 4.54 -13.36
N THR A 92 11.87 5.17 -14.52
CA THR A 92 11.60 4.52 -15.80
C THR A 92 12.86 4.58 -16.65
N MET A 93 13.30 3.45 -17.14
CA MET A 93 14.41 3.27 -18.05
C MET A 93 13.86 2.97 -19.44
N ARG A 94 14.38 3.65 -20.47
CA ARG A 94 13.99 3.41 -21.85
C ARG A 94 15.23 3.23 -22.72
N THR A 95 15.24 2.19 -23.54
CA THR A 95 16.29 2.01 -24.53
C THR A 95 16.23 3.15 -25.57
N ASN A 96 17.39 3.63 -26.03
CA ASN A 96 17.45 4.79 -26.94
C ASN A 96 16.84 4.51 -28.32
N ASP A 97 16.75 3.24 -28.71
CA ASP A 97 16.01 2.78 -29.89
C ASP A 97 14.48 2.80 -29.71
N GLY A 98 14.00 3.07 -28.47
CA GLY A 98 12.58 3.17 -28.14
C GLY A 98 11.83 1.84 -28.04
N THR A 99 12.50 0.69 -28.17
CA THR A 99 11.84 -0.63 -28.24
C THR A 99 11.68 -1.28 -26.87
N GLY A 100 12.48 -0.89 -25.87
CA GLY A 100 12.46 -1.46 -24.52
C GLY A 100 12.16 -0.41 -23.44
N SER A 101 11.49 -0.85 -22.38
CA SER A 101 11.18 -0.04 -21.20
C SER A 101 11.21 -0.89 -19.94
N GLY A 102 11.77 -0.35 -18.87
CA GLY A 102 11.76 -0.92 -17.53
C GLY A 102 11.34 0.11 -16.50
N TRP A 103 10.67 -0.32 -15.46
CA TRP A 103 10.19 0.54 -14.39
C TRP A 103 10.43 -0.12 -13.04
N VAL A 104 10.82 0.71 -12.06
CA VAL A 104 10.97 0.30 -10.66
C VAL A 104 10.45 1.42 -9.77
N THR A 105 9.78 1.04 -8.69
CA THR A 105 9.43 1.94 -7.58
C THR A 105 9.94 1.35 -6.26
N ARG A 106 10.28 2.23 -5.32
CA ARG A 106 10.64 1.92 -3.94
C ARG A 106 9.98 2.94 -3.02
N ASP A 107 9.35 2.47 -1.97
CA ASP A 107 8.65 3.28 -0.98
C ASP A 107 9.05 2.81 0.42
N TYR A 108 9.62 3.72 1.22
CA TYR A 108 10.08 3.47 2.57
C TYR A 108 9.77 4.65 3.49
N ASN A 109 9.76 4.43 4.78
CA ASN A 109 9.86 5.49 5.79
C ASN A 109 11.32 5.74 6.21
N ASP A 110 12.23 4.84 5.88
CA ASP A 110 13.63 4.82 6.30
C ASP A 110 14.55 4.82 5.09
N ILE A 111 15.25 5.95 4.86
CA ILE A 111 16.21 6.11 3.76
C ILE A 111 17.35 5.09 3.79
N THR A 112 17.68 4.55 4.95
CA THR A 112 18.77 3.57 5.10
C THR A 112 18.42 2.19 4.49
N LYS A 113 17.16 1.96 4.19
CA LYS A 113 16.66 0.75 3.50
C LYS A 113 16.64 0.90 1.98
N PHE A 114 16.86 2.11 1.47
CA PHE A 114 16.79 2.41 0.05
C PHE A 114 18.16 2.25 -0.61
N ASP A 115 18.22 1.45 -1.67
CA ASP A 115 19.37 1.26 -2.53
C ASP A 115 19.04 1.72 -3.96
N ALA A 116 19.57 2.89 -4.33
CA ALA A 116 19.33 3.50 -5.63
C ALA A 116 20.05 2.75 -6.77
N GLU A 117 21.22 2.17 -6.48
CA GLU A 117 22.00 1.42 -7.48
C GLU A 117 21.31 0.11 -7.81
N GLU A 118 20.86 -0.65 -6.79
CA GLU A 118 20.08 -1.87 -7.01
C GLU A 118 18.78 -1.59 -7.78
N ALA A 119 18.00 -0.60 -7.36
CA ALA A 119 16.75 -0.25 -7.99
C ALA A 119 16.92 0.17 -9.46
N SER A 120 17.97 0.97 -9.75
CA SER A 120 18.28 1.42 -11.10
C SER A 120 18.78 0.28 -11.99
N ALA A 121 19.63 -0.61 -11.48
CA ALA A 121 20.09 -1.80 -12.20
C ALA A 121 18.92 -2.70 -12.63
N ILE A 122 17.97 -2.96 -11.73
CA ILE A 122 16.76 -3.74 -12.05
C ILE A 122 15.95 -3.06 -13.17
N ALA A 123 15.78 -1.74 -13.12
CA ALA A 123 15.04 -1.01 -14.15
C ALA A 123 15.75 -1.04 -15.52
N ILE A 124 17.09 -0.95 -15.53
CA ILE A 124 17.90 -1.06 -16.75
C ILE A 124 17.77 -2.47 -17.35
N ASP A 125 17.93 -3.51 -16.54
CA ASP A 125 17.77 -4.90 -16.98
C ASP A 125 16.41 -5.16 -17.60
N LYS A 126 15.33 -4.67 -16.97
CA LYS A 126 13.97 -4.74 -17.52
C LYS A 126 13.86 -4.03 -18.86
N ALA A 127 14.44 -2.85 -19.01
CA ALA A 127 14.42 -2.10 -20.25
C ALA A 127 15.14 -2.88 -21.39
N VAL A 128 16.31 -3.42 -21.08
CA VAL A 128 17.09 -4.20 -22.06
C VAL A 128 16.39 -5.50 -22.44
N MET A 129 15.85 -6.24 -21.46
CA MET A 129 15.15 -7.50 -21.70
C MET A 129 13.81 -7.34 -22.41
N SER A 130 13.16 -6.19 -22.33
CA SER A 130 11.87 -5.90 -22.97
C SER A 130 11.98 -5.43 -24.43
N ARG A 131 13.20 -5.31 -24.98
CA ARG A 131 13.41 -5.01 -26.41
C ARG A 131 12.69 -6.03 -27.30
N GLU A 132 12.24 -5.57 -28.46
CA GLU A 132 11.56 -6.41 -29.45
C GLU A 132 10.34 -7.17 -28.89
N ALA A 133 9.51 -6.45 -28.14
CA ALA A 133 8.29 -6.99 -27.55
C ALA A 133 7.44 -7.73 -28.60
N ARG A 134 6.91 -8.89 -28.22
CA ARG A 134 6.05 -9.73 -29.07
C ARG A 134 4.66 -9.83 -28.51
N ALA A 135 3.67 -9.86 -29.37
CA ALA A 135 2.31 -10.19 -28.98
C ALA A 135 2.24 -11.63 -28.45
N ILE A 136 1.45 -11.82 -27.41
CA ILE A 136 1.12 -13.16 -26.89
C ILE A 136 -0.32 -13.49 -27.23
N GLU A 137 -0.59 -14.74 -27.56
CA GLU A 137 -1.93 -15.23 -27.85
C GLU A 137 -2.79 -15.21 -26.57
N PRO A 138 -4.08 -14.83 -26.67
CA PRO A 138 -5.00 -14.95 -25.56
C PRO A 138 -5.05 -16.38 -25.01
N GLY A 139 -5.10 -16.54 -23.70
CA GLY A 139 -5.12 -17.89 -23.11
C GLY A 139 -4.98 -17.87 -21.60
N ARG A 140 -4.86 -19.05 -21.01
CA ARG A 140 -4.55 -19.23 -19.59
C ARG A 140 -3.06 -19.38 -19.40
N TYR A 141 -2.51 -18.59 -18.49
CA TYR A 141 -1.08 -18.55 -18.16
C TYR A 141 -0.90 -18.64 -16.65
N THR A 142 0.20 -19.22 -16.21
CA THR A 142 0.71 -18.98 -14.88
C THR A 142 1.19 -17.53 -14.81
N VAL A 143 0.76 -16.78 -13.82
CA VAL A 143 1.18 -15.38 -13.65
C VAL A 143 2.02 -15.27 -12.39
N ILE A 144 3.20 -14.70 -12.54
CA ILE A 144 4.07 -14.30 -11.43
C ILE A 144 3.99 -12.77 -11.34
N LEU A 145 3.63 -12.26 -10.17
CA LEU A 145 3.59 -10.83 -9.91
C LEU A 145 4.85 -10.43 -9.13
N GLU A 146 5.59 -9.46 -9.62
CA GLU A 146 6.62 -8.81 -8.79
C GLU A 146 5.99 -8.10 -7.58
N PRO A 147 6.77 -7.79 -6.53
CA PRO A 147 6.24 -7.14 -5.34
C PRO A 147 5.45 -5.86 -5.63
N ALA A 148 5.88 -5.02 -6.58
CA ALA A 148 5.17 -3.81 -6.97
C ALA A 148 3.79 -4.12 -7.57
N ALA A 149 3.72 -5.07 -8.50
CA ALA A 149 2.46 -5.50 -9.13
C ALA A 149 1.52 -6.19 -8.12
N ALA A 150 2.07 -6.99 -7.20
CA ALA A 150 1.31 -7.61 -6.12
C ALA A 150 0.76 -6.57 -5.15
N SER A 151 1.54 -5.54 -4.81
CA SER A 151 1.14 -4.43 -3.95
C SER A 151 0.01 -3.60 -4.57
N ASP A 152 0.06 -3.31 -5.87
CA ASP A 152 -1.02 -2.61 -6.57
C ASP A 152 -2.33 -3.40 -6.52
N LEU A 153 -2.27 -4.72 -6.73
CA LEU A 153 -3.43 -5.60 -6.60
C LEU A 153 -4.00 -5.59 -5.18
N LEU A 154 -3.15 -5.68 -4.14
CA LEU A 154 -3.56 -5.58 -2.74
C LEU A 154 -4.18 -4.23 -2.41
N GLY A 155 -3.62 -3.14 -2.94
CA GLY A 155 -4.16 -1.78 -2.77
C GLY A 155 -5.60 -1.66 -3.29
N ARG A 156 -5.89 -2.24 -4.45
CA ARG A 156 -7.25 -2.30 -5.01
C ARG A 156 -8.17 -3.19 -4.16
N PHE A 157 -7.66 -4.29 -3.66
CA PHE A 157 -8.40 -5.21 -2.81
C PHE A 157 -8.76 -4.61 -1.44
N ARG A 158 -7.92 -3.70 -0.91
CA ARG A 158 -8.16 -2.99 0.35
C ARG A 158 -9.53 -2.33 0.41
N GLY A 159 -9.97 -1.68 -0.66
CA GLY A 159 -11.29 -1.02 -0.72
C GLY A 159 -12.47 -1.99 -0.59
N ALA A 160 -12.28 -3.25 -0.99
CA ALA A 160 -13.32 -4.27 -0.89
C ALA A 160 -13.67 -4.65 0.55
N PHE A 161 -12.77 -4.43 1.51
CA PHE A 161 -13.01 -4.70 2.94
C PHE A 161 -13.95 -3.71 3.63
N ASN A 162 -14.48 -2.69 2.95
CA ASN A 162 -15.49 -1.82 3.54
C ASN A 162 -16.77 -2.60 3.82
N ALA A 163 -17.14 -2.71 5.10
CA ALA A 163 -18.30 -3.48 5.54
C ALA A 163 -19.61 -2.95 4.96
N ARG A 164 -19.80 -1.62 4.99
CA ARG A 164 -21.01 -0.99 4.45
C ARG A 164 -21.20 -1.28 2.97
N THR A 165 -20.17 -1.10 2.15
CA THR A 165 -20.27 -1.39 0.71
C THR A 165 -20.50 -2.87 0.44
N ALA A 166 -19.99 -3.75 1.32
CA ALA A 166 -20.23 -5.19 1.23
C ALA A 166 -21.68 -5.55 1.58
N ASP A 167 -22.23 -5.01 2.66
CA ASP A 167 -23.61 -5.21 3.09
C ASP A 167 -24.63 -4.66 2.06
N GLU A 168 -24.31 -3.52 1.45
CA GLU A 168 -25.13 -2.88 0.41
C GLU A 168 -25.02 -3.56 -0.98
N GLY A 169 -24.28 -4.64 -1.12
CA GLY A 169 -24.13 -5.39 -2.38
C GLY A 169 -23.20 -4.73 -3.41
N ARG A 170 -22.35 -3.78 -3.02
CA ARG A 170 -21.50 -2.95 -3.89
C ARG A 170 -20.02 -3.31 -3.81
N SER A 171 -19.66 -4.46 -3.24
CA SER A 171 -18.27 -4.88 -3.03
C SER A 171 -18.04 -6.31 -3.51
N PHE A 172 -16.80 -6.65 -3.84
CA PHE A 172 -16.37 -8.03 -4.01
C PHE A 172 -16.67 -8.90 -2.77
N MET A 173 -16.75 -8.29 -1.59
CA MET A 173 -17.09 -8.97 -0.33
C MET A 173 -18.59 -9.12 -0.10
N SER A 174 -19.44 -8.72 -1.04
CA SER A 174 -20.88 -8.96 -0.99
C SER A 174 -21.21 -10.40 -1.38
N LYS A 175 -22.25 -10.98 -0.77
CA LYS A 175 -22.84 -12.27 -1.17
C LYS A 175 -23.97 -12.06 -2.15
N GLU A 176 -24.16 -13.01 -3.04
CA GLU A 176 -25.38 -13.11 -3.83
C GLU A 176 -26.57 -13.41 -2.90
N GLY A 177 -27.63 -12.62 -3.00
CA GLY A 177 -28.78 -12.73 -2.10
C GLY A 177 -28.69 -11.96 -0.79
N GLY A 178 -27.59 -11.23 -0.55
CA GLY A 178 -27.41 -10.32 0.58
C GLY A 178 -26.40 -10.77 1.64
N GLY A 179 -25.94 -9.82 2.42
CA GLY A 179 -24.89 -10.01 3.44
C GLY A 179 -23.48 -10.01 2.86
N THR A 180 -22.51 -10.33 3.73
CA THR A 180 -21.09 -10.25 3.40
C THR A 180 -20.42 -11.64 3.36
N LYS A 181 -19.24 -11.72 2.75
CA LYS A 181 -18.39 -12.93 2.75
C LYS A 181 -17.57 -13.11 4.03
N LEU A 182 -17.87 -12.39 5.10
CA LEU A 182 -17.22 -12.59 6.39
C LEU A 182 -17.36 -14.06 6.83
N GLY A 183 -16.23 -14.69 7.18
CA GLY A 183 -16.18 -16.13 7.53
C GLY A 183 -16.09 -17.07 6.33
N GLU A 184 -16.14 -16.59 5.08
CA GLU A 184 -16.01 -17.44 3.90
C GLU A 184 -14.58 -17.54 3.39
N LYS A 185 -14.22 -18.69 2.85
CA LYS A 185 -12.98 -18.89 2.10
C LYS A 185 -13.15 -18.34 0.68
N ILE A 186 -12.37 -17.32 0.33
CA ILE A 186 -12.49 -16.60 -0.96
C ILE A 186 -11.24 -16.74 -1.84
N VAL A 187 -10.13 -17.16 -1.25
CA VAL A 187 -8.84 -17.37 -1.93
C VAL A 187 -8.18 -18.63 -1.39
N ASP A 188 -7.01 -18.96 -1.95
CA ASP A 188 -6.22 -20.13 -1.52
C ASP A 188 -5.83 -20.03 -0.03
N GLU A 189 -5.73 -21.16 0.65
CA GLU A 189 -5.37 -21.24 2.08
C GLU A 189 -3.98 -20.73 2.42
N ARG A 190 -3.09 -20.62 1.45
CA ARG A 190 -1.76 -20.00 1.62
C ARG A 190 -1.82 -18.49 1.76
N VAL A 191 -2.95 -17.87 1.42
CA VAL A 191 -3.09 -16.41 1.46
C VAL A 191 -3.48 -15.96 2.87
N ASN A 192 -2.57 -15.22 3.49
CA ASN A 192 -2.77 -14.51 4.75
C ASN A 192 -2.53 -13.02 4.52
N ILE A 193 -3.49 -12.18 4.91
CA ILE A 193 -3.42 -10.72 4.76
C ILE A 193 -3.79 -10.08 6.07
N TRP A 194 -2.92 -9.19 6.57
CA TRP A 194 -3.18 -8.41 7.77
C TRP A 194 -2.71 -6.96 7.63
N SER A 195 -3.02 -6.15 8.61
CA SER A 195 -2.45 -4.82 8.83
C SER A 195 -1.84 -4.75 10.21
N ASP A 196 -0.73 -4.04 10.34
CA ASP A 196 -0.06 -3.81 11.61
C ASP A 196 0.62 -2.43 11.56
N PRO A 197 0.10 -1.42 12.27
CA PRO A 197 0.70 -0.08 12.25
C PRO A 197 2.12 -0.04 12.83
N LEU A 198 2.53 -1.07 13.58
CA LEU A 198 3.87 -1.17 14.19
C LEU A 198 4.80 -2.13 13.44
N HIS A 199 4.43 -2.54 12.21
CA HIS A 199 5.32 -3.39 11.41
C HIS A 199 6.59 -2.62 11.03
N PRO A 200 7.81 -3.17 11.28
CA PRO A 200 9.07 -2.42 11.14
C PRO A 200 9.41 -2.01 9.70
N ASP A 201 8.88 -2.73 8.70
CA ASP A 201 9.17 -2.46 7.29
C ASP A 201 8.14 -1.56 6.63
N VAL A 202 6.90 -1.59 7.11
CA VAL A 202 5.80 -0.79 6.56
C VAL A 202 4.97 -0.16 7.69
N PRO A 203 5.61 0.64 8.58
CA PRO A 203 4.91 1.24 9.70
C PRO A 203 3.84 2.23 9.21
N ALA A 204 2.79 2.41 10.04
CA ALA A 204 1.70 3.31 9.70
C ALA A 204 1.19 4.06 10.94
N SER A 205 0.33 5.05 10.72
CA SER A 205 -0.32 5.77 11.82
C SER A 205 -1.13 4.82 12.71
N THR A 206 -0.97 4.97 14.03
CA THR A 206 -1.66 4.18 15.04
C THR A 206 -3.09 4.64 15.33
N TRP A 207 -3.59 5.61 14.57
CA TRP A 207 -4.95 6.13 14.65
C TRP A 207 -5.55 6.40 13.27
N SER A 208 -6.88 6.32 13.16
CA SER A 208 -7.65 6.53 11.94
C SER A 208 -8.14 7.99 11.83
N GLY A 209 -8.68 8.36 10.68
CA GLY A 209 -9.18 9.71 10.42
C GLY A 209 -10.36 10.13 11.31
N ASP A 210 -11.05 9.19 11.95
CA ASP A 210 -12.11 9.43 12.93
C ASP A 210 -11.64 9.25 14.39
N GLY A 211 -10.33 9.07 14.61
CA GLY A 211 -9.70 8.99 15.91
C GLY A 211 -9.72 7.62 16.58
N LEU A 212 -10.15 6.57 15.90
CA LEU A 212 -10.08 5.21 16.45
C LEU A 212 -8.64 4.70 16.50
N PRO A 213 -8.24 4.01 17.58
CA PRO A 213 -6.94 3.33 17.63
C PRO A 213 -6.85 2.23 16.58
N ARG A 214 -5.76 2.20 15.82
CA ARG A 214 -5.42 1.09 14.94
C ARG A 214 -4.55 0.08 15.65
N LYS A 215 -4.83 -1.19 15.44
CA LYS A 215 -4.07 -2.32 15.96
C LYS A 215 -3.83 -3.34 14.85
N LYS A 216 -2.96 -4.30 15.14
CA LYS A 216 -2.82 -5.45 14.25
C LYS A 216 -4.18 -6.09 14.00
N THR A 217 -4.57 -6.19 12.74
CA THR A 217 -5.88 -6.71 12.31
C THR A 217 -5.68 -7.73 11.21
N GLN A 218 -6.22 -8.94 11.40
CA GLN A 218 -6.21 -9.98 10.39
C GLN A 218 -7.41 -9.80 9.45
N TRP A 219 -7.16 -9.61 8.17
CA TRP A 219 -8.20 -9.44 7.14
C TRP A 219 -8.55 -10.77 6.49
N ILE A 220 -7.54 -11.52 6.08
CA ILE A 220 -7.68 -12.89 5.55
C ILE A 220 -6.72 -13.78 6.30
N GLU A 221 -7.21 -14.92 6.75
CA GLU A 221 -6.42 -15.99 7.39
C GLU A 221 -6.75 -17.34 6.75
N ASN A 222 -5.72 -18.00 6.24
CA ASN A 222 -5.88 -19.26 5.51
C ASN A 222 -6.96 -19.19 4.39
N GLY A 223 -6.96 -18.07 3.67
CA GLY A 223 -7.91 -17.79 2.60
C GLY A 223 -9.32 -17.38 3.04
N VAL A 224 -9.59 -17.32 4.35
CA VAL A 224 -10.90 -17.00 4.94
C VAL A 224 -10.96 -15.55 5.38
N VAL A 225 -12.02 -14.83 5.02
CA VAL A 225 -12.26 -13.44 5.46
C VAL A 225 -12.53 -13.40 6.96
N LYS A 226 -11.68 -12.74 7.72
CA LYS A 226 -11.76 -12.66 9.19
C LYS A 226 -12.33 -11.35 9.69
N ASN A 227 -12.11 -10.26 8.97
CA ASN A 227 -12.62 -8.95 9.33
C ASN A 227 -13.04 -8.15 8.11
N LEU A 228 -13.96 -7.23 8.32
CA LEU A 228 -14.27 -6.11 7.44
C LEU A 228 -14.05 -4.80 8.22
N ALA A 229 -13.80 -3.72 7.52
CA ALA A 229 -13.66 -2.41 8.13
C ALA A 229 -15.04 -1.80 8.38
N TYR A 230 -15.35 -1.56 9.63
CA TYR A 230 -16.58 -0.92 10.09
C TYR A 230 -16.25 0.48 10.60
N ASP A 231 -16.73 1.52 9.92
CA ASP A 231 -16.73 2.85 10.53
C ASP A 231 -17.67 2.88 11.74
N ARG A 232 -17.59 3.93 12.54
CA ARG A 232 -18.36 4.03 13.79
C ARG A 232 -19.87 3.98 13.55
N TYR A 233 -20.34 4.66 12.51
CA TYR A 233 -21.76 4.69 12.20
C TYR A 233 -22.26 3.30 11.76
N TRP A 234 -21.57 2.68 10.80
CA TRP A 234 -22.00 1.38 10.29
C TRP A 234 -21.87 0.27 11.34
N ALA A 235 -20.84 0.34 12.18
CA ALA A 235 -20.68 -0.55 13.33
C ALA A 235 -21.89 -0.46 14.29
N SER A 236 -22.32 0.77 14.59
CA SER A 236 -23.52 1.02 15.41
C SER A 236 -24.79 0.45 14.77
N GLN A 237 -24.97 0.59 13.45
CA GLN A 237 -26.12 0.04 12.73
C GLN A 237 -26.15 -1.48 12.75
N GLN A 238 -24.97 -2.11 12.71
CA GLN A 238 -24.82 -3.57 12.70
C GLN A 238 -24.70 -4.18 14.10
N GLY A 239 -24.61 -3.36 15.17
CA GLY A 239 -24.44 -3.83 16.56
C GLY A 239 -23.10 -4.50 16.81
N VAL A 240 -22.04 -4.06 16.11
CA VAL A 240 -20.67 -4.58 16.24
C VAL A 240 -19.69 -3.50 16.66
N GLU A 241 -18.49 -3.88 17.10
CA GLU A 241 -17.43 -2.93 17.38
C GLU A 241 -16.84 -2.34 16.08
N PRO A 242 -16.50 -1.05 16.06
CA PRO A 242 -15.87 -0.44 14.91
C PRO A 242 -14.46 -1.00 14.67
N VAL A 243 -14.16 -1.25 13.40
CA VAL A 243 -12.84 -1.73 12.94
C VAL A 243 -12.30 -0.72 11.94
N PRO A 244 -11.27 0.07 12.28
CA PRO A 244 -10.72 1.08 11.39
C PRO A 244 -10.16 0.45 10.11
N PHE A 245 -10.24 1.18 9.00
CA PHE A 245 -9.56 0.79 7.76
C PHE A 245 -8.07 0.58 7.99
N ALA A 246 -7.53 -0.43 7.33
CA ALA A 246 -6.10 -0.70 7.29
C ALA A 246 -5.31 0.54 6.84
N ALA A 247 -4.26 0.91 7.57
CA ALA A 247 -3.33 1.94 7.14
C ALA A 247 -2.24 1.37 6.21
N ASN A 248 -1.84 0.13 6.47
CA ASN A 248 -0.98 -0.69 5.63
C ASN A 248 -1.65 -2.03 5.35
N MET A 249 -1.16 -2.76 4.36
CA MET A 249 -1.56 -4.15 4.11
C MET A 249 -0.33 -4.99 3.86
N ILE A 250 -0.28 -6.11 4.54
CA ILE A 250 0.83 -7.06 4.49
C ILE A 250 0.26 -8.41 4.04
N MET A 251 0.85 -8.97 3.00
CA MET A 251 0.57 -10.34 2.57
C MET A 251 1.77 -11.20 2.90
N GLU A 252 1.52 -12.32 3.56
CA GLU A 252 2.55 -13.27 3.91
C GLU A 252 3.21 -13.87 2.65
N GLY A 253 4.54 -13.89 2.64
CA GLY A 253 5.32 -14.54 1.59
C GLY A 253 5.44 -16.06 1.83
N GLY A 254 5.83 -16.80 0.79
CA GLY A 254 6.21 -18.20 0.88
C GLY A 254 7.74 -18.36 0.90
N ASP A 255 8.20 -19.62 0.95
CA ASP A 255 9.63 -19.97 1.04
C ASP A 255 10.30 -20.06 -0.36
N THR A 256 9.53 -20.04 -1.44
CA THR A 256 10.04 -20.14 -2.80
C THR A 256 10.56 -18.79 -3.28
N SER A 257 11.83 -18.71 -3.65
CA SER A 257 12.40 -17.47 -4.18
C SER A 257 11.77 -17.08 -5.53
N PHE A 258 11.85 -15.77 -5.84
CA PHE A 258 11.34 -15.24 -7.11
C PHE A 258 11.97 -15.94 -8.31
N ASP A 259 13.29 -16.16 -8.29
CA ASP A 259 14.02 -16.86 -9.34
C ASP A 259 13.59 -18.30 -9.50
N GLU A 260 13.33 -19.01 -8.41
CA GLU A 260 12.83 -20.38 -8.46
C GLU A 260 11.42 -20.46 -9.03
N MET A 261 10.55 -19.51 -8.70
CA MET A 261 9.23 -19.41 -9.32
C MET A 261 9.32 -19.23 -10.84
N ILE A 262 10.21 -18.36 -11.31
CA ILE A 262 10.45 -18.16 -12.75
C ILE A 262 10.97 -19.44 -13.39
N LYS A 263 12.04 -20.03 -12.83
CA LYS A 263 12.68 -21.26 -13.38
C LYS A 263 11.76 -22.47 -13.43
N SER A 264 10.86 -22.61 -12.45
CA SER A 264 9.90 -23.72 -12.38
C SER A 264 8.68 -23.53 -13.28
N THR A 265 8.44 -22.31 -13.78
CA THR A 265 7.29 -22.00 -14.62
C THR A 265 7.55 -22.35 -16.09
N LYS A 266 6.90 -23.38 -16.61
CA LYS A 266 7.07 -23.82 -18.01
C LYS A 266 6.47 -22.84 -19.03
N ARG A 267 5.33 -22.23 -18.69
CA ARG A 267 4.64 -21.24 -19.52
C ARG A 267 3.93 -20.25 -18.61
N GLY A 268 4.41 -19.03 -18.59
CA GLY A 268 3.87 -18.00 -17.70
C GLY A 268 4.13 -16.60 -18.20
N ILE A 269 3.62 -15.65 -17.47
CA ILE A 269 3.81 -14.22 -17.65
C ILE A 269 4.35 -13.67 -16.34
N LEU A 270 5.43 -12.93 -16.42
CA LEU A 270 5.93 -12.10 -15.34
C LEU A 270 5.36 -10.71 -15.52
N VAL A 271 4.68 -10.22 -14.48
CA VAL A 271 4.15 -8.86 -14.41
C VAL A 271 5.02 -8.05 -13.44
N THR A 272 5.58 -6.97 -13.95
CA THR A 272 6.53 -6.11 -13.23
C THR A 272 5.96 -4.72 -13.01
#